data_3df14694bd137e61b49f06567b9a2c02
#
_entry.id   3df14694bd137e61b49f06567b9a2c02
#
_cell.length_a   1.000
_cell.length_b   1.000
_cell.length_c   1.000
_cell.angle_alpha   90.00
_cell.angle_beta   90.00
_cell.angle_gamma   90.00
#
_symmetry.space_group_name_H-M   'P 1'
#
loop_
_entity.id
_entity.type
_entity.pdbx_description
1 polymer ?
#
loop_
_entity_poly.entity_id
_entity_poly.type
_entity_poly.pdbx_seq_one_letter_code
_entity_poly.pdbx_strand_id
1 'polypeptide(L)'
;MFWTEDTDTKKRYEAPDDVMDVSFKLDCKTLPIDHAQSLSDAIHTALPWFADEEFAGLHLIHVAESGNGWMRPEDPENEVLCLSKRTRMTLRVPKHRIDDVNKLTGHSLDIDGHSLTVKEATSKTLSVLPTMFARYVLTEQHLDENEFLNEMVDVLRAMEIPVTKIMAGRQHKMRMTDSEIYLRSLMVAEMVPENAFKLQKHGIGEGRKFGCGLFVPQKGISAVNSDD
;
A
#
# COMPACT_ATOMS: atom_id res chain seq x y z
N MET A 1 13.07 36.49 -38.33
CA MET A 1 12.06 35.61 -37.66
C MET A 1 12.71 35.12 -36.40
N PHE A 2 12.43 35.78 -35.26
CA PHE A 2 13.01 35.41 -33.97
C PHE A 2 12.09 34.36 -33.33
N TRP A 3 12.63 33.23 -32.99
CA TRP A 3 11.94 32.19 -32.24
C TRP A 3 12.19 32.44 -30.74
N THR A 4 11.17 32.85 -30.01
CA THR A 4 11.17 32.86 -28.56
C THR A 4 10.79 31.47 -28.12
N GLU A 5 11.74 30.71 -27.54
CA GLU A 5 11.42 29.53 -26.74
C GLU A 5 10.62 30.02 -25.53
N ASP A 6 9.33 29.69 -25.54
CA ASP A 6 8.52 29.76 -24.32
C ASP A 6 9.08 28.72 -23.33
N THR A 7 10.04 29.14 -22.53
CA THR A 7 10.49 28.42 -21.33
C THR A 7 9.45 28.61 -20.23
N ASP A 8 8.23 28.11 -20.48
CA ASP A 8 7.31 27.86 -19.40
C ASP A 8 7.80 26.60 -18.65
N THR A 9 8.84 26.79 -17.87
CA THR A 9 9.29 25.80 -16.90
C THR A 9 8.22 25.71 -15.81
N LYS A 10 7.12 24.98 -16.11
CA LYS A 10 6.22 24.51 -15.05
C LYS A 10 7.11 23.85 -14.02
N LYS A 11 7.29 24.52 -12.89
CA LYS A 11 8.05 24.00 -11.75
C LYS A 11 7.49 22.61 -11.46
N ARG A 12 8.28 21.57 -11.75
CA ARG A 12 7.86 20.19 -11.50
C ARG A 12 7.61 20.05 -10.01
N TYR A 13 6.40 19.61 -9.64
CA TYR A 13 6.08 19.36 -8.24
C TYR A 13 7.06 18.35 -7.66
N GLU A 14 7.72 18.72 -6.58
CA GLU A 14 8.60 17.84 -5.81
C GLU A 14 7.81 17.34 -4.61
N ALA A 15 7.70 16.00 -4.47
CA ALA A 15 7.03 15.41 -3.33
C ALA A 15 7.78 15.77 -2.05
N PRO A 16 7.08 16.24 -1.00
CA PRO A 16 7.67 16.35 0.32
C PRO A 16 8.26 15.00 0.78
N ASP A 17 9.29 15.05 1.60
CA ASP A 17 9.95 13.87 2.15
C ASP A 17 9.63 13.65 3.65
N ASP A 18 8.56 14.27 4.13
CA ASP A 18 8.12 14.19 5.52
C ASP A 18 7.54 12.81 5.89
N VAL A 19 7.03 12.06 4.89
CA VAL A 19 6.63 10.66 5.01
C VAL A 19 7.28 9.86 3.88
N MET A 20 7.83 8.70 4.20
CA MET A 20 8.58 7.87 3.26
C MET A 20 8.21 6.39 3.39
N ASP A 21 8.45 5.63 2.34
CA ASP A 21 8.40 4.17 2.37
C ASP A 21 9.81 3.61 2.62
N VAL A 22 9.95 2.79 3.66
CA VAL A 22 11.18 2.06 3.99
C VAL A 22 10.96 0.60 3.63
N SER A 23 11.71 0.12 2.64
CA SER A 23 11.55 -1.20 2.05
C SER A 23 12.72 -2.10 2.43
N PHE A 24 12.44 -3.22 3.07
CA PHE A 24 13.42 -4.18 3.56
C PHE A 24 13.50 -5.40 2.64
N LYS A 25 14.72 -5.87 2.38
CA LYS A 25 14.93 -7.21 1.90
C LYS A 25 14.61 -8.21 3.00
N LEU A 26 14.17 -9.39 2.61
CA LEU A 26 13.76 -10.43 3.54
C LEU A 26 14.53 -11.73 3.29
N ASP A 27 14.77 -12.45 4.38
CA ASP A 27 15.14 -13.88 4.35
C ASP A 27 14.02 -14.66 5.03
N CYS A 28 13.14 -15.18 4.21
CA CYS A 28 11.99 -15.98 4.60
C CYS A 28 11.56 -16.79 3.37
N LYS A 29 11.22 -18.06 3.56
CA LYS A 29 10.79 -18.93 2.46
C LYS A 29 9.29 -18.89 2.23
N THR A 30 8.54 -18.92 3.32
CA THR A 30 7.07 -19.01 3.29
C THR A 30 6.44 -18.14 4.35
N LEU A 31 5.24 -17.65 4.09
CA LEU A 31 4.38 -16.96 5.07
C LEU A 31 2.95 -17.48 4.95
N PRO A 32 2.14 -17.39 6.01
CA PRO A 32 0.70 -17.61 5.89
C PRO A 32 0.08 -16.66 4.89
N ILE A 33 -1.00 -17.06 4.24
CA ILE A 33 -1.73 -16.19 3.31
C ILE A 33 -2.31 -15.00 4.07
N ASP A 34 -2.98 -15.26 5.20
CA ASP A 34 -3.54 -14.25 6.09
C ASP A 34 -2.55 -13.89 7.21
N HIS A 35 -1.43 -13.25 6.84
CA HIS A 35 -0.37 -12.84 7.76
C HIS A 35 -0.52 -11.41 8.30
N ALA A 36 -1.61 -10.72 8.02
CA ALA A 36 -1.78 -9.31 8.36
C ALA A 36 -1.67 -9.05 9.87
N GLN A 37 -2.39 -9.84 10.68
CA GLN A 37 -2.39 -9.71 12.13
C GLN A 37 -1.02 -10.07 12.71
N SER A 38 -0.50 -11.25 12.43
CA SER A 38 0.76 -11.73 12.99
C SER A 38 1.96 -10.86 12.57
N LEU A 39 1.96 -10.36 11.32
CA LEU A 39 2.97 -9.41 10.87
C LEU A 39 2.86 -8.07 11.61
N SER A 40 1.64 -7.56 11.78
CA SER A 40 1.39 -6.34 12.55
C SER A 40 1.86 -6.47 14.00
N ASP A 41 1.51 -7.56 14.66
CA ASP A 41 1.88 -7.82 16.06
C ASP A 41 3.40 -7.94 16.24
N ALA A 42 4.07 -8.61 15.30
CA ALA A 42 5.52 -8.71 15.30
C ALA A 42 6.20 -7.33 15.12
N ILE A 43 5.66 -6.47 14.23
CA ILE A 43 6.15 -5.10 14.05
C ILE A 43 5.89 -4.25 15.29
N HIS A 44 4.70 -4.33 15.91
CA HIS A 44 4.40 -3.58 17.13
C HIS A 44 5.28 -4.01 18.29
N THR A 45 5.61 -5.29 18.40
CA THR A 45 6.54 -5.81 19.41
C THR A 45 7.94 -5.26 19.19
N ALA A 46 8.42 -5.24 17.95
CA ALA A 46 9.75 -4.75 17.61
C ALA A 46 9.87 -3.21 17.64
N LEU A 47 8.79 -2.51 17.34
CA LEU A 47 8.68 -1.05 17.25
C LEU A 47 7.44 -0.56 18.01
N PRO A 48 7.47 -0.47 19.36
CA PRO A 48 6.28 -0.11 20.16
C PRO A 48 5.65 1.22 19.77
N TRP A 49 6.45 2.21 19.33
CA TRP A 49 5.99 3.51 18.87
C TRP A 49 5.13 3.46 17.59
N PHE A 50 5.22 2.35 16.84
CA PHE A 50 4.52 2.22 15.54
C PHE A 50 2.99 2.25 15.71
N ALA A 51 2.48 1.80 16.85
CA ALA A 51 1.05 1.82 17.14
C ALA A 51 0.46 3.23 17.14
N ASP A 52 1.17 4.17 17.80
CA ASP A 52 0.69 5.54 18.06
C ASP A 52 1.09 6.54 16.96
N GLU A 53 1.95 6.12 16.02
CA GLU A 53 2.42 7.00 14.95
C GLU A 53 1.35 7.14 13.86
N GLU A 54 0.79 8.35 13.70
CA GLU A 54 -0.35 8.64 12.81
C GLU A 54 -0.07 8.22 11.36
N PHE A 55 1.08 8.60 10.81
CA PHE A 55 1.41 8.33 9.41
C PHE A 55 2.10 6.99 9.18
N ALA A 56 2.30 6.20 10.25
CA ALA A 56 2.87 4.88 10.08
C ALA A 56 1.86 3.91 9.43
N GLY A 57 2.36 3.06 8.56
CA GLY A 57 1.57 2.03 7.89
C GLY A 57 2.42 0.84 7.49
N LEU A 58 1.84 -0.34 7.54
CA LEU A 58 2.47 -1.60 7.17
C LEU A 58 1.91 -2.08 5.84
N HIS A 59 2.74 -2.17 4.80
CA HIS A 59 2.32 -2.83 3.57
C HIS A 59 2.40 -4.35 3.73
N LEU A 60 1.30 -5.04 3.44
CA LEU A 60 1.32 -6.50 3.46
C LEU A 60 2.30 -7.04 2.42
N ILE A 61 2.88 -8.20 2.75
CA ILE A 61 3.85 -8.85 1.88
C ILE A 61 3.09 -9.59 0.77
N HIS A 62 3.38 -9.23 -0.46
CA HIS A 62 2.81 -9.85 -1.64
C HIS A 62 3.88 -10.59 -2.44
N VAL A 63 3.52 -11.74 -2.95
CA VAL A 63 4.33 -12.42 -3.97
C VAL A 63 4.02 -11.83 -5.33
N ALA A 64 5.04 -11.74 -6.20
CA ALA A 64 4.81 -11.34 -7.57
C ALA A 64 3.85 -12.33 -8.24
N GLU A 65 2.83 -11.81 -8.91
CA GLU A 65 1.99 -12.62 -9.78
C GLU A 65 2.90 -13.25 -10.83
N SER A 66 2.94 -14.59 -10.87
CA SER A 66 3.63 -15.29 -11.95
C SER A 66 2.89 -14.98 -13.26
N GLY A 67 3.59 -15.04 -14.41
CA GLY A 67 2.97 -14.79 -15.72
C GLY A 67 1.78 -15.70 -16.05
N ASN A 68 1.49 -16.68 -15.20
CA ASN A 68 0.31 -17.56 -15.27
C ASN A 68 -0.85 -17.09 -14.36
N GLY A 69 -0.75 -15.87 -13.77
CA GLY A 69 -1.77 -15.33 -12.86
C GLY A 69 -1.78 -16.08 -11.52
N TRP A 70 -1.17 -15.50 -10.50
CA TRP A 70 -1.37 -16.02 -9.15
C TRP A 70 -2.79 -15.71 -8.70
N MET A 71 -3.58 -16.73 -8.52
CA MET A 71 -4.87 -16.60 -7.85
C MET A 71 -4.65 -16.86 -6.36
N ARG A 72 -5.30 -16.06 -5.49
CA ARG A 72 -5.31 -16.35 -4.06
C ARG A 72 -5.84 -17.77 -3.88
N PRO A 73 -5.14 -18.64 -3.14
CA PRO A 73 -5.61 -19.98 -2.86
C PRO A 73 -7.01 -19.99 -2.23
N GLU A 74 -7.80 -21.00 -2.57
CA GLU A 74 -9.16 -21.14 -2.02
C GLU A 74 -9.14 -21.59 -0.55
N ASP A 75 -8.06 -22.25 -0.13
CA ASP A 75 -7.85 -22.73 1.25
C ASP A 75 -6.70 -21.99 1.91
N PRO A 76 -6.95 -20.80 2.50
CA PRO A 76 -5.91 -20.01 3.16
C PRO A 76 -5.39 -20.64 4.46
N GLU A 77 -6.04 -21.67 5.00
CA GLU A 77 -5.61 -22.34 6.24
C GLU A 77 -4.45 -23.32 6.00
N ASN A 78 -4.43 -23.94 4.82
CA ASN A 78 -3.47 -24.98 4.49
C ASN A 78 -2.43 -24.54 3.45
N GLU A 79 -2.57 -23.37 2.88
CA GLU A 79 -1.67 -22.86 1.86
C GLU A 79 -0.81 -21.70 2.36
N VAL A 80 0.39 -21.58 1.81
CA VAL A 80 1.35 -20.56 2.18
C VAL A 80 1.81 -19.75 0.97
N LEU A 81 2.18 -18.51 1.21
CA LEU A 81 2.87 -17.68 0.24
C LEU A 81 4.33 -18.13 0.13
N CYS A 82 4.77 -18.55 -1.06
CA CYS A 82 6.18 -18.85 -1.32
C CYS A 82 6.91 -17.55 -1.72
N LEU A 83 7.83 -17.10 -0.87
CA LEU A 83 8.52 -15.83 -1.08
C LEU A 83 9.75 -16.00 -2.00
N SER A 84 9.96 -15.01 -2.84
CA SER A 84 11.15 -14.91 -3.67
C SER A 84 12.18 -13.96 -3.04
N LYS A 85 13.45 -14.03 -3.48
CA LYS A 85 14.49 -13.07 -3.08
C LYS A 85 14.17 -11.60 -3.44
N ARG A 86 13.17 -11.37 -4.31
CA ARG A 86 12.71 -10.04 -4.71
C ARG A 86 11.60 -9.51 -3.81
N THR A 87 10.98 -10.37 -3.02
CA THR A 87 9.92 -9.97 -2.08
C THR A 87 10.48 -8.98 -1.06
N ARG A 88 9.66 -8.01 -0.68
CA ARG A 88 10.03 -6.94 0.25
C ARG A 88 8.92 -6.77 1.29
N MET A 89 9.33 -6.41 2.50
CA MET A 89 8.45 -5.81 3.50
C MET A 89 8.64 -4.31 3.45
N THR A 90 7.55 -3.55 3.42
CA THR A 90 7.62 -2.09 3.34
C THR A 90 6.82 -1.47 4.49
N LEU A 91 7.44 -0.54 5.20
CA LEU A 91 6.80 0.29 6.20
C LEU A 91 6.76 1.72 5.68
N ARG A 92 5.59 2.35 5.74
CA ARG A 92 5.42 3.79 5.54
C ARG A 92 5.58 4.48 6.87
N VAL A 93 6.47 5.45 6.97
CA VAL A 93 6.76 6.15 8.23
C VAL A 93 7.11 7.62 8.00
N PRO A 94 6.87 8.49 8.99
CA PRO A 94 7.42 9.83 9.00
C PRO A 94 8.95 9.80 8.93
N LYS A 95 9.53 10.81 8.30
CA LYS A 95 11.00 10.94 8.11
C LYS A 95 11.78 10.82 9.42
N HIS A 96 11.25 11.40 10.51
CA HIS A 96 11.92 11.36 11.81
C HIS A 96 11.98 9.96 12.44
N ARG A 97 11.23 8.98 11.89
CA ARG A 97 11.21 7.58 12.34
C ARG A 97 12.10 6.65 11.51
N ILE A 98 12.77 7.15 10.48
CA ILE A 98 13.58 6.31 9.58
C ILE A 98 14.69 5.58 10.33
N ASP A 99 15.41 6.27 11.21
CA ASP A 99 16.48 5.65 11.99
C ASP A 99 15.96 4.59 12.96
N ASP A 100 14.78 4.82 13.53
CA ASP A 100 14.12 3.85 14.41
C ASP A 100 13.68 2.60 13.64
N VAL A 101 13.08 2.78 12.47
CA VAL A 101 12.67 1.66 11.61
C VAL A 101 13.86 0.86 11.10
N ASN A 102 14.98 1.50 10.80
CA ASN A 102 16.19 0.84 10.33
C ASN A 102 16.78 -0.12 11.39
N LYS A 103 16.46 0.05 12.67
CA LYS A 103 16.83 -0.88 13.76
C LYS A 103 16.24 -2.28 13.57
N LEU A 104 15.18 -2.44 12.76
CA LEU A 104 14.66 -3.76 12.39
C LEU A 104 15.67 -4.62 11.63
N THR A 105 16.66 -4.00 10.97
CA THR A 105 17.68 -4.75 10.21
C THR A 105 18.43 -5.71 11.13
N GLY A 106 18.44 -6.98 10.74
CA GLY A 106 19.03 -8.06 11.53
C GLY A 106 18.06 -8.75 12.50
N HIS A 107 16.87 -8.19 12.74
CA HIS A 107 15.87 -8.84 13.59
C HIS A 107 15.23 -10.01 12.85
N SER A 108 14.87 -11.03 13.64
CA SER A 108 14.03 -12.15 13.20
C SER A 108 12.65 -11.99 13.82
N LEU A 109 11.64 -11.90 12.96
CA LEU A 109 10.23 -11.80 13.33
C LEU A 109 9.59 -13.18 13.19
N ASP A 110 8.76 -13.56 14.15
CA ASP A 110 7.91 -14.75 14.05
C ASP A 110 6.54 -14.35 13.50
N ILE A 111 6.14 -14.96 12.40
CA ILE A 111 4.87 -14.70 11.73
C ILE A 111 4.10 -16.02 11.67
N ASP A 112 3.35 -16.32 12.72
CA ASP A 112 2.62 -17.58 12.89
C ASP A 112 3.53 -18.83 12.69
N GLY A 113 4.68 -18.85 13.35
CA GLY A 113 5.66 -19.94 13.26
C GLY A 113 6.58 -19.87 12.03
N HIS A 114 6.44 -18.87 11.17
CA HIS A 114 7.34 -18.61 10.04
C HIS A 114 8.38 -17.57 10.42
N SER A 115 9.64 -17.97 10.47
CA SER A 115 10.75 -17.04 10.79
C SER A 115 11.05 -16.15 9.59
N LEU A 116 10.93 -14.84 9.79
CA LEU A 116 11.23 -13.80 8.82
C LEU A 116 12.40 -12.95 9.31
N THR A 117 13.57 -13.06 8.68
CA THR A 117 14.72 -12.22 9.01
C THR A 117 14.71 -10.97 8.15
N VAL A 118 14.71 -9.80 8.80
CA VAL A 118 14.76 -8.49 8.17
C VAL A 118 16.20 -8.19 7.75
N LYS A 119 16.42 -7.87 6.48
CA LYS A 119 17.72 -7.51 5.91
C LYS A 119 17.80 -6.00 5.65
N GLU A 120 18.73 -5.58 4.79
CA GLU A 120 18.99 -4.18 4.51
C GLU A 120 17.75 -3.42 4.02
N ALA A 121 17.64 -2.19 4.46
CA ALA A 121 16.58 -1.26 4.09
C ALA A 121 16.98 -0.33 2.95
N THR A 122 15.98 0.17 2.24
CA THR A 122 16.09 1.27 1.28
C THR A 122 14.89 2.19 1.49
N SER A 123 15.16 3.47 1.72
CA SER A 123 14.11 4.48 1.86
C SER A 123 13.79 5.11 0.51
N LYS A 124 12.51 5.42 0.30
CA LYS A 124 12.00 6.05 -0.92
C LYS A 124 10.93 7.07 -0.58
N THR A 125 10.99 8.24 -1.23
CA THR A 125 9.92 9.24 -1.17
C THR A 125 8.64 8.72 -1.81
N LEU A 126 7.49 9.26 -1.38
CA LEU A 126 6.21 8.93 -1.97
C LEU A 126 6.15 9.39 -3.43
N SER A 127 5.33 8.73 -4.21
CA SER A 127 5.22 8.98 -5.64
C SER A 127 4.29 10.15 -5.94
N VAL A 128 4.50 10.78 -7.08
CA VAL A 128 3.62 11.82 -7.63
C VAL A 128 2.92 11.38 -8.92
N LEU A 129 2.90 10.07 -9.18
CA LEU A 129 2.19 9.51 -10.33
C LEU A 129 0.68 9.76 -10.21
N PRO A 130 -0.02 9.99 -11.34
CA PRO A 130 -1.42 10.39 -11.33
C PRO A 130 -2.40 9.26 -10.96
N THR A 131 -1.94 8.02 -10.87
CA THR A 131 -2.77 6.86 -10.55
C THR A 131 -2.26 6.18 -9.30
N MET A 132 -3.14 6.02 -8.33
CA MET A 132 -2.90 5.39 -7.04
C MET A 132 -3.81 4.19 -6.85
N PHE A 133 -3.28 3.15 -6.25
CA PHE A 133 -3.98 1.89 -6.00
C PHE A 133 -3.79 1.46 -4.54
N ALA A 134 -4.88 1.18 -3.86
CA ALA A 134 -4.90 0.48 -2.57
C ALA A 134 -5.45 -0.92 -2.78
N ARG A 135 -4.68 -1.93 -2.40
CA ARG A 135 -5.12 -3.32 -2.53
C ARG A 135 -6.25 -3.64 -1.58
N TYR A 136 -6.20 -3.06 -0.39
CA TYR A 136 -7.14 -3.31 0.70
C TYR A 136 -7.64 -1.99 1.27
N VAL A 137 -8.93 -1.74 1.14
CA VAL A 137 -9.68 -0.69 1.84
C VAL A 137 -10.79 -1.40 2.59
N LEU A 138 -10.96 -1.08 3.86
CA LEU A 138 -12.02 -1.64 4.70
C LEU A 138 -13.37 -1.27 4.12
N THR A 139 -14.29 -2.21 4.14
CA THR A 139 -15.68 -2.06 3.71
C THR A 139 -16.58 -2.90 4.60
N GLU A 140 -17.88 -2.68 4.53
CA GLU A 140 -18.84 -3.52 5.22
C GLU A 140 -19.30 -4.67 4.32
N GLN A 141 -19.75 -5.77 4.94
CA GLN A 141 -20.14 -6.99 4.22
C GLN A 141 -21.29 -6.76 3.23
N HIS A 142 -22.22 -5.89 3.58
CA HIS A 142 -23.43 -5.66 2.83
C HIS A 142 -23.32 -4.59 1.73
N LEU A 143 -22.24 -3.80 1.73
CA LEU A 143 -22.07 -2.76 0.71
C LEU A 143 -21.78 -3.35 -0.66
N ASP A 144 -22.58 -2.94 -1.64
CA ASP A 144 -22.29 -3.24 -3.03
C ASP A 144 -21.14 -2.34 -3.57
N GLU A 145 -20.78 -2.53 -4.83
CA GLU A 145 -19.68 -1.78 -5.44
C GLU A 145 -20.01 -0.28 -5.55
N ASN A 146 -21.24 0.07 -5.90
CA ASN A 146 -21.64 1.46 -6.10
C ASN A 146 -21.74 2.20 -4.76
N GLU A 147 -22.29 1.55 -3.75
CA GLU A 147 -22.37 2.09 -2.39
C GLU A 147 -20.97 2.35 -1.84
N PHE A 148 -20.06 1.38 -1.96
CA PHE A 148 -18.66 1.55 -1.57
C PHE A 148 -18.00 2.70 -2.33
N LEU A 149 -18.17 2.80 -3.65
CA LEU A 149 -17.58 3.89 -4.44
C LEU A 149 -18.12 5.26 -4.02
N ASN A 150 -19.41 5.36 -3.70
CA ASN A 150 -20.02 6.61 -3.20
C ASN A 150 -19.39 7.04 -1.86
N GLU A 151 -19.24 6.11 -0.92
CA GLU A 151 -18.56 6.38 0.34
C GLU A 151 -17.11 6.85 0.12
N MET A 152 -16.36 6.18 -0.77
CA MET A 152 -14.97 6.55 -1.07
C MET A 152 -14.88 7.94 -1.74
N VAL A 153 -15.84 8.29 -2.59
CA VAL A 153 -15.92 9.63 -3.16
C VAL A 153 -16.15 10.68 -2.09
N ASP A 154 -17.01 10.42 -1.11
CA ASP A 154 -17.27 11.36 -0.02
C ASP A 154 -16.06 11.51 0.90
N VAL A 155 -15.34 10.42 1.20
CA VAL A 155 -14.07 10.45 1.93
C VAL A 155 -13.02 11.29 1.18
N LEU A 156 -12.85 11.07 -0.12
CA LEU A 156 -11.90 11.83 -0.94
C LEU A 156 -12.26 13.32 -1.01
N ARG A 157 -13.55 13.64 -1.11
CA ARG A 157 -14.03 15.04 -1.04
C ARG A 157 -13.74 15.69 0.30
N ALA A 158 -13.95 14.98 1.41
CA ALA A 158 -13.61 15.47 2.73
C ALA A 158 -12.10 15.72 2.89
N MET A 159 -11.29 14.96 2.17
CA MET A 159 -9.85 15.19 2.04
C MET A 159 -9.51 16.30 1.02
N GLU A 160 -10.47 16.99 0.43
CA GLU A 160 -10.27 17.98 -0.64
C GLU A 160 -9.51 17.42 -1.85
N ILE A 161 -9.71 16.15 -2.17
CA ILE A 161 -9.17 15.48 -3.35
C ILE A 161 -10.27 15.36 -4.41
N PRO A 162 -10.21 16.11 -5.50
CA PRO A 162 -11.15 15.95 -6.59
C PRO A 162 -11.06 14.57 -7.21
N VAL A 163 -12.21 13.95 -7.45
CA VAL A 163 -12.30 12.61 -8.03
C VAL A 163 -12.70 12.73 -9.49
N THR A 164 -11.78 12.42 -10.40
CA THR A 164 -12.03 12.35 -11.83
C THR A 164 -12.35 10.92 -12.24
N LYS A 165 -11.58 9.95 -11.72
CA LYS A 165 -11.74 8.55 -12.06
C LYS A 165 -11.46 7.68 -10.84
N ILE A 166 -12.42 6.83 -10.52
CA ILE A 166 -12.34 5.90 -9.39
C ILE A 166 -12.87 4.53 -9.82
N MET A 167 -12.24 3.47 -9.34
CA MET A 167 -12.66 2.09 -9.62
C MET A 167 -12.44 1.23 -8.38
N ALA A 168 -13.38 0.36 -8.10
CA ALA A 168 -13.26 -0.65 -7.04
C ALA A 168 -13.06 -2.05 -7.62
N GLY A 169 -12.43 -2.91 -6.86
CA GLY A 169 -12.35 -4.33 -7.15
C GLY A 169 -13.40 -5.14 -6.40
N ARG A 170 -13.34 -6.45 -6.58
CA ARG A 170 -14.22 -7.38 -5.88
C ARG A 170 -13.99 -7.31 -4.37
N GLN A 171 -15.05 -7.61 -3.62
CA GLN A 171 -14.95 -7.78 -2.18
C GLN A 171 -14.19 -9.05 -1.83
N HIS A 172 -13.33 -8.95 -0.85
CA HIS A 172 -12.57 -10.05 -0.28
C HIS A 172 -12.76 -10.10 1.22
N LYS A 173 -12.52 -11.25 1.79
CA LYS A 173 -12.41 -11.42 3.24
C LYS A 173 -10.96 -11.60 3.62
N MET A 174 -10.60 -11.12 4.80
CA MET A 174 -9.32 -11.36 5.45
C MET A 174 -9.61 -11.79 6.87
N ARG A 175 -8.97 -12.88 7.29
CA ARG A 175 -9.08 -13.36 8.66
C ARG A 175 -8.11 -12.59 9.55
N MET A 176 -8.64 -12.14 10.67
CA MET A 176 -7.91 -11.61 11.81
C MET A 176 -8.01 -12.62 12.96
N THR A 177 -7.31 -12.41 14.06
CA THR A 177 -7.29 -13.36 15.20
C THR A 177 -8.69 -13.73 15.70
N ASP A 178 -9.58 -12.73 15.89
CA ASP A 178 -10.89 -12.93 16.52
C ASP A 178 -12.06 -12.55 15.60
N SER A 179 -11.80 -12.21 14.33
CA SER A 179 -12.83 -11.70 13.43
C SER A 179 -12.47 -11.87 11.96
N GLU A 180 -13.44 -11.67 11.10
CA GLU A 180 -13.23 -11.47 9.66
C GLU A 180 -13.48 -10.00 9.31
N ILE A 181 -12.64 -9.43 8.45
CA ILE A 181 -12.84 -8.11 7.88
C ILE A 181 -13.10 -8.20 6.38
N TYR A 182 -13.90 -7.27 5.88
CA TYR A 182 -14.23 -7.18 4.47
C TYR A 182 -13.44 -6.06 3.82
N LEU A 183 -12.93 -6.32 2.63
CA LEU A 183 -11.98 -5.49 1.93
C LEU A 183 -12.34 -5.36 0.46
N ARG A 184 -12.11 -4.19 -0.11
CA ARG A 184 -12.08 -3.99 -1.57
C ARG A 184 -10.79 -3.33 -1.98
N SER A 185 -10.32 -3.58 -3.19
CA SER A 185 -9.28 -2.74 -3.77
C SER A 185 -9.90 -1.45 -4.32
N LEU A 186 -9.10 -0.38 -4.31
CA LEU A 186 -9.52 0.92 -4.79
C LEU A 186 -8.44 1.54 -5.66
N MET A 187 -8.80 2.00 -6.83
CA MET A 187 -7.94 2.76 -7.72
C MET A 187 -8.52 4.17 -7.92
N VAL A 188 -7.67 5.18 -7.75
CA VAL A 188 -7.99 6.58 -8.03
C VAL A 188 -7.00 7.06 -9.08
N ALA A 189 -7.49 7.60 -10.19
CA ALA A 189 -6.67 7.99 -11.33
C ALA A 189 -6.91 9.45 -11.75
N GLU A 190 -6.02 9.95 -12.61
CA GLU A 190 -6.06 11.32 -13.15
C GLU A 190 -5.90 12.40 -12.07
N MET A 191 -5.15 12.09 -11.03
CA MET A 191 -4.85 13.02 -9.94
C MET A 191 -3.69 13.95 -10.30
N VAL A 192 -3.75 15.18 -9.79
CA VAL A 192 -2.58 16.07 -9.77
C VAL A 192 -1.56 15.58 -8.75
N PRO A 193 -0.27 15.89 -8.91
CA PRO A 193 0.81 15.40 -8.04
C PRO A 193 0.58 15.61 -6.55
N GLU A 194 0.05 16.77 -6.15
CA GLU A 194 -0.23 17.14 -4.78
C GLU A 194 -1.27 16.21 -4.14
N ASN A 195 -2.32 15.89 -4.89
CA ASN A 195 -3.39 15.00 -4.43
C ASN A 195 -2.93 13.56 -4.35
N ALA A 196 -2.09 13.11 -5.29
CA ALA A 196 -1.48 11.80 -5.27
C ALA A 196 -0.57 11.63 -4.03
N PHE A 197 0.21 12.64 -3.69
CA PHE A 197 1.01 12.67 -2.47
C PHE A 197 0.13 12.66 -1.22
N LYS A 198 -0.88 13.55 -1.16
CA LYS A 198 -1.82 13.66 -0.03
C LYS A 198 -2.52 12.33 0.25
N LEU A 199 -3.01 11.66 -0.80
CA LEU A 199 -3.67 10.36 -0.70
C LEU A 199 -2.74 9.26 -0.19
N GLN A 200 -1.49 9.21 -0.65
CA GLN A 200 -0.51 8.25 -0.14
C GLN A 200 -0.18 8.51 1.32
N LYS A 201 0.06 9.76 1.70
CA LYS A 201 0.42 10.16 3.06
C LYS A 201 -0.67 9.80 4.06
N HIS A 202 -1.90 10.21 3.81
CA HIS A 202 -3.02 10.02 4.73
C HIS A 202 -3.68 8.65 4.60
N GLY A 203 -3.73 8.07 3.39
CA GLY A 203 -4.50 6.85 3.11
C GLY A 203 -6.01 7.09 3.19
N ILE A 204 -6.78 6.00 3.24
CA ILE A 204 -8.24 6.03 3.43
C ILE A 204 -8.64 5.01 4.50
N GLY A 205 -9.51 5.43 5.41
CA GLY A 205 -10.09 4.57 6.44
C GLY A 205 -9.07 4.12 7.49
N GLU A 206 -9.47 3.12 8.25
CA GLU A 206 -8.69 2.55 9.33
C GLU A 206 -7.83 1.37 8.88
N GLY A 207 -7.07 0.78 9.81
CA GLY A 207 -6.33 -0.45 9.58
C GLY A 207 -4.99 -0.30 8.86
N ARG A 208 -4.38 0.91 8.81
CA ARG A 208 -3.05 1.14 8.21
C ARG A 208 -1.97 0.21 8.76
N LYS A 209 -2.09 -0.15 10.04
CA LYS A 209 -1.15 -1.07 10.73
C LYS A 209 -1.33 -2.53 10.30
N PHE A 210 -2.42 -2.84 9.63
CA PHE A 210 -2.76 -4.15 9.06
C PHE A 210 -2.74 -4.16 7.53
N GLY A 211 -2.21 -3.09 6.90
CA GLY A 211 -2.09 -3.00 5.45
C GLY A 211 -3.32 -2.48 4.71
N CYS A 212 -4.30 -1.93 5.43
CA CYS A 212 -5.49 -1.34 4.83
C CYS A 212 -5.31 0.16 4.54
N GLY A 213 -5.99 0.67 3.54
CA GLY A 213 -6.05 2.10 3.20
C GLY A 213 -4.73 2.70 2.70
N LEU A 214 -3.71 1.89 2.42
CA LEU A 214 -2.41 2.35 1.95
C LEU A 214 -2.35 2.36 0.43
N PHE A 215 -2.10 3.52 -0.14
CA PHE A 215 -2.00 3.71 -1.58
C PHE A 215 -0.55 3.62 -2.06
N VAL A 216 -0.38 2.96 -3.20
CA VAL A 216 0.88 2.86 -3.95
C VAL A 216 0.67 3.32 -5.39
N PRO A 217 1.73 3.82 -6.05
CA PRO A 217 1.60 4.23 -7.44
C PRO A 217 1.33 3.02 -8.34
N GLN A 218 0.39 3.18 -9.26
CA GLN A 218 0.09 2.23 -10.31
C GLN A 218 0.44 2.84 -11.66
N LYS A 219 1.08 2.08 -12.53
CA LYS A 219 1.21 2.49 -13.93
C LYS A 219 -0.19 2.52 -14.54
N GLY A 220 -0.61 3.66 -15.08
CA GLY A 220 -1.89 3.77 -15.76
C GLY A 220 -1.99 2.73 -16.88
N ILE A 221 -3.16 2.16 -17.05
CA ILE A 221 -3.50 1.43 -18.26
C ILE A 221 -3.61 2.51 -19.33
N SER A 222 -2.56 2.67 -20.14
CA SER A 222 -2.68 3.47 -21.36
C SER A 222 -3.75 2.78 -22.20
N ALA A 223 -4.82 3.49 -22.54
CA ALA A 223 -5.73 3.01 -23.57
C ALA A 223 -4.85 2.71 -24.79
N VAL A 224 -4.85 1.47 -25.22
CA VAL A 224 -4.28 1.11 -26.53
C VAL A 224 -5.22 1.81 -27.50
N ASN A 225 -4.79 2.94 -28.05
CA ASN A 225 -5.46 3.53 -29.18
C ASN A 225 -5.38 2.50 -30.29
N SER A 226 -6.48 1.85 -30.54
CA SER A 226 -6.70 1.10 -31.79
C SER A 226 -6.93 2.13 -32.88
N ASP A 227 -5.85 2.74 -33.35
CA ASP A 227 -5.81 3.39 -34.67
C ASP A 227 -5.42 2.28 -35.65
N ASP A 228 -6.43 1.74 -36.33
CA ASP A 228 -6.41 1.17 -37.67
C ASP A 228 -7.81 1.30 -38.29
#